data_71a9a4acc766b02842145a23fdf25adf
#
_entry.id   71a9a4acc766b02842145a23fdf25adf
#
_cell.length_a   1.000
_cell.length_b   1.000
_cell.length_c   1.000
_cell.angle_alpha   90.00
_cell.angle_beta   90.00
_cell.angle_gamma   90.00
#
_symmetry.space_group_name_H-M   'P 1'
#
loop_
_entity.id
_entity.type
_entity.pdbx_description
1 polymer ?
#
loop_
_entity_poly.entity_id
_entity_poly.type
_entity_poly.pdbx_seq_one_letter_code
_entity_poly.pdbx_strand_id
1 'polypeptide(L)'
;MGAAQSGPMSGQMRVAIAAGYAVLLAVNGIFGSGAFGVPTNAEVSDAYPTNVTPAGLTFAIWGPIFLLQGCGTVLMAAGKAPTLGAQIAPLWLTTWACECAWQLVFAQAPLEDGKATGTTAQKLAVFVPSFFLLAGGFASMIKAGSLIKGGTAAEALLVALPTGINAAWLAAATGIGFTLVAQNTAPALATPEAGAVLLGGVVAGACYAVPTFLGRSAALGLGYGAATCWACFGMTKGDSPQVVKDVATYGGYLVAVVSAAALMRPRPPPPADGLLAEAPKRGGSV
;
A
#
# COMPACT_ATOMS: atom_id res chain seq x y z
N MET A 1 -20.08 -12.43 16.09
CA MET A 1 -19.71 -11.08 16.52
C MET A 1 -20.19 -10.11 15.45
N GLY A 2 -21.30 -9.39 15.70
CA GLY A 2 -21.85 -8.40 14.77
C GLY A 2 -20.83 -7.30 14.54
N ALA A 3 -20.57 -6.97 13.27
CA ALA A 3 -19.80 -5.80 12.92
C ALA A 3 -20.53 -4.59 13.50
N ALA A 4 -19.93 -3.91 14.47
CA ALA A 4 -20.41 -2.62 14.93
C ALA A 4 -20.47 -1.71 13.70
N GLN A 5 -21.68 -1.32 13.28
CA GLN A 5 -21.84 -0.25 12.29
C GLN A 5 -21.21 0.99 12.93
N SER A 6 -20.03 1.36 12.46
CA SER A 6 -19.41 2.61 12.90
C SER A 6 -20.33 3.75 12.47
N GLY A 7 -20.73 4.56 13.44
CA GLY A 7 -21.51 5.76 13.17
C GLY A 7 -20.77 6.73 12.23
N PRO A 8 -21.39 7.85 11.85
CA PRO A 8 -20.76 8.84 10.97
C PRO A 8 -19.44 9.34 11.58
N MET A 9 -18.45 9.59 10.73
CA MET A 9 -17.15 10.08 11.15
C MET A 9 -17.27 11.41 11.93
N SER A 10 -16.63 11.49 13.11
CA SER A 10 -16.67 12.68 13.95
C SER A 10 -16.02 13.90 13.27
N GLY A 11 -16.42 15.12 13.66
CA GLY A 11 -15.82 16.35 13.16
C GLY A 11 -14.30 16.40 13.40
N GLN A 12 -13.85 15.95 14.57
CA GLN A 12 -12.42 15.87 14.89
C GLN A 12 -11.66 14.94 13.94
N MET A 13 -12.23 13.77 13.60
CA MET A 13 -11.59 12.85 12.66
C MET A 13 -11.55 13.42 11.23
N ARG A 14 -12.55 14.20 10.82
CA ARG A 14 -12.54 14.89 9.51
C ARG A 14 -11.43 15.93 9.42
N VAL A 15 -11.19 16.67 10.49
CA VAL A 15 -10.07 17.60 10.58
C VAL A 15 -8.74 16.85 10.59
N ALA A 16 -8.64 15.78 11.39
CA ALA A 16 -7.42 14.99 11.52
C ALA A 16 -6.99 14.37 10.17
N ILE A 17 -7.93 13.80 9.39
CA ILE A 17 -7.59 13.18 8.09
C ILE A 17 -7.14 14.24 7.08
N ALA A 18 -7.74 15.43 7.07
CA ALA A 18 -7.34 16.52 6.20
C ALA A 18 -5.95 17.07 6.57
N ALA A 19 -5.71 17.31 7.86
CA ALA A 19 -4.42 17.77 8.37
C ALA A 19 -3.31 16.74 8.14
N GLY A 20 -3.58 15.46 8.42
CA GLY A 20 -2.62 14.36 8.19
C GLY A 20 -2.23 14.23 6.73
N TYR A 21 -3.18 14.39 5.81
CA TYR A 21 -2.88 14.38 4.38
C TYR A 21 -2.03 15.59 3.96
N ALA A 22 -2.31 16.78 4.49
CA ALA A 22 -1.50 17.97 4.23
C ALA A 22 -0.05 17.77 4.71
N VAL A 23 0.15 17.17 5.90
CA VAL A 23 1.48 16.81 6.43
C VAL A 23 2.17 15.79 5.52
N LEU A 24 1.45 14.74 5.07
CA LEU A 24 1.99 13.76 4.13
C LEU A 24 2.53 14.42 2.87
N LEU A 25 1.74 15.31 2.24
CA LEU A 25 2.17 16.01 1.03
C LEU A 25 3.36 16.94 1.28
N ALA A 26 3.37 17.67 2.40
CA ALA A 26 4.46 18.56 2.74
C ALA A 26 5.78 17.78 2.94
N VAL A 27 5.76 16.71 3.71
CA VAL A 27 6.93 15.86 3.93
C VAL A 27 7.42 15.23 2.62
N ASN A 28 6.51 14.63 1.83
CA ASN A 28 6.90 14.03 0.55
C ASN A 28 7.37 15.08 -0.47
N GLY A 29 6.80 16.28 -0.46
CA GLY A 29 7.26 17.39 -1.30
C GLY A 29 8.71 17.81 -0.98
N ILE A 30 9.06 17.91 0.31
CA ILE A 30 10.42 18.27 0.76
C ILE A 30 11.41 17.18 0.36
N PHE A 31 11.16 15.93 0.75
CA PHE A 31 12.09 14.82 0.53
C PHE A 31 12.10 14.30 -0.92
N GLY A 32 10.99 14.42 -1.65
CA GLY A 32 10.91 14.06 -3.06
C GLY A 32 11.58 15.05 -4.00
N SER A 33 11.66 16.33 -3.61
CA SER A 33 12.30 17.40 -4.42
C SER A 33 13.77 17.60 -4.13
N GLY A 34 14.33 16.97 -3.08
CA GLY A 34 15.69 17.28 -2.61
C GLY A 34 15.82 18.68 -1.97
N ALA A 35 14.71 19.28 -1.55
CA ALA A 35 14.72 20.59 -0.92
C ALA A 35 15.63 20.61 0.31
N PHE A 36 16.22 21.75 0.55
CA PHE A 36 17.16 21.97 1.68
C PHE A 36 18.40 21.06 1.68
N GLY A 37 18.78 20.48 0.53
CA GLY A 37 19.95 19.60 0.43
C GLY A 37 19.74 18.21 1.06
N VAL A 38 18.49 17.83 1.32
CA VAL A 38 18.16 16.50 1.81
C VAL A 38 18.19 15.51 0.65
N PRO A 39 18.86 14.33 0.78
CA PRO A 39 18.85 13.34 -0.28
C PRO A 39 17.42 12.88 -0.62
N THR A 40 17.14 12.75 -1.90
CA THR A 40 15.89 12.16 -2.37
C THR A 40 15.89 10.64 -2.16
N ASN A 41 14.70 10.04 -2.13
CA ASN A 41 14.57 8.58 -2.06
C ASN A 41 15.27 7.87 -3.24
N ALA A 42 15.28 8.50 -4.41
CA ALA A 42 15.97 7.96 -5.58
C ALA A 42 17.49 7.94 -5.37
N GLU A 43 18.08 9.06 -4.90
CA GLU A 43 19.51 9.13 -4.61
C GLU A 43 19.94 8.12 -3.55
N VAL A 44 19.15 7.95 -2.47
CA VAL A 44 19.44 6.91 -1.47
C VAL A 44 19.31 5.50 -2.07
N SER A 45 18.26 5.24 -2.86
CA SER A 45 18.05 3.93 -3.49
C SER A 45 19.15 3.59 -4.50
N ASP A 46 19.63 4.58 -5.26
CA ASP A 46 20.71 4.40 -6.24
C ASP A 46 22.06 4.14 -5.55
N ALA A 47 22.30 4.79 -4.40
CA ALA A 47 23.50 4.58 -3.60
C ALA A 47 23.52 3.23 -2.85
N TYR A 48 22.35 2.71 -2.51
CA TYR A 48 22.18 1.44 -1.79
C TYR A 48 21.34 0.43 -2.60
N PRO A 49 21.81 0.00 -3.79
CA PRO A 49 21.05 -0.94 -4.63
C PRO A 49 20.89 -2.29 -3.93
N THR A 50 19.73 -2.92 -4.13
CA THR A 50 19.47 -4.30 -3.69
C THR A 50 19.11 -5.18 -4.88
N ASN A 51 19.14 -6.50 -4.73
CA ASN A 51 18.72 -7.44 -5.77
C ASN A 51 17.25 -7.30 -6.18
N VAL A 52 16.44 -6.60 -5.36
CA VAL A 52 15.00 -6.39 -5.59
C VAL A 52 14.64 -4.90 -5.72
N THR A 53 15.61 -4.03 -5.96
CA THR A 53 15.34 -2.60 -6.23
C THR A 53 14.77 -2.46 -7.64
N PRO A 54 13.56 -1.93 -7.80
CA PRO A 54 12.98 -1.71 -9.12
C PRO A 54 13.61 -0.49 -9.81
N ALA A 55 13.44 -0.37 -11.13
CA ALA A 55 13.84 0.82 -11.87
C ALA A 55 13.20 2.09 -11.31
N GLY A 56 13.91 3.21 -11.33
CA GLY A 56 13.50 4.49 -10.73
C GLY A 56 12.12 4.97 -11.18
N LEU A 57 11.75 4.72 -12.48
CA LEU A 57 10.42 5.07 -13.01
C LEU A 57 9.26 4.42 -12.21
N THR A 58 9.52 3.33 -11.51
CA THR A 58 8.49 2.59 -10.75
C THR A 58 7.98 3.40 -9.56
N PHE A 59 8.79 4.30 -9.02
CA PHE A 59 8.39 5.20 -7.94
C PHE A 59 7.33 6.24 -8.37
N ALA A 60 7.07 6.39 -9.68
CA ALA A 60 5.96 7.21 -10.18
C ALA A 60 4.57 6.76 -9.66
N ILE A 61 4.46 5.54 -9.12
CA ILE A 61 3.24 5.03 -8.48
C ILE A 61 2.77 5.91 -7.30
N TRP A 62 3.67 6.66 -6.67
CA TRP A 62 3.29 7.61 -5.63
C TRP A 62 2.33 8.70 -6.11
N GLY A 63 2.43 9.10 -7.40
CA GLY A 63 1.51 10.06 -8.01
C GLY A 63 0.04 9.63 -7.91
N PRO A 64 -0.36 8.51 -8.52
CA PRO A 64 -1.72 7.97 -8.39
C PRO A 64 -2.11 7.63 -6.95
N ILE A 65 -1.19 7.14 -6.08
CA ILE A 65 -1.49 6.91 -4.66
C ILE A 65 -1.91 8.22 -3.99
N PHE A 66 -1.10 9.26 -4.05
CA PHE A 66 -1.39 10.54 -3.41
C PHE A 66 -2.63 11.21 -4.02
N LEU A 67 -2.77 11.22 -5.33
CA LEU A 67 -3.94 11.83 -5.97
C LEU A 67 -5.25 11.17 -5.48
N LEU A 68 -5.33 9.85 -5.52
CA LEU A 68 -6.54 9.13 -5.12
C LEU A 68 -6.80 9.23 -3.60
N GLN A 69 -5.75 9.15 -2.78
CA GLN A 69 -5.89 9.37 -1.33
C GLN A 69 -6.29 10.81 -1.01
N GLY A 70 -5.82 11.79 -1.77
CA GLY A 70 -6.25 13.19 -1.65
C GLY A 70 -7.74 13.36 -1.93
N CYS A 71 -8.21 12.81 -3.05
CA CYS A 71 -9.64 12.81 -3.38
C CYS A 71 -10.46 12.06 -2.32
N GLY A 72 -9.97 10.93 -1.81
CA GLY A 72 -10.57 10.18 -0.72
C GLY A 72 -10.63 10.97 0.59
N THR A 73 -9.56 11.72 0.89
CA THR A 73 -9.50 12.62 2.04
C THR A 73 -10.57 13.72 1.95
N VAL A 74 -10.72 14.36 0.79
CA VAL A 74 -11.79 15.34 0.55
C VAL A 74 -13.17 14.72 0.73
N LEU A 75 -13.38 13.50 0.19
CA LEU A 75 -14.63 12.77 0.35
C LEU A 75 -14.96 12.52 1.83
N MET A 76 -13.96 12.04 2.61
CA MET A 76 -14.10 11.76 4.04
C MET A 76 -14.29 13.03 4.86
N ALA A 77 -13.50 14.08 4.63
CA ALA A 77 -13.60 15.36 5.34
C ALA A 77 -14.94 16.04 5.09
N ALA A 78 -15.49 15.95 3.88
CA ALA A 78 -16.83 16.45 3.54
C ALA A 78 -17.97 15.59 4.15
N GLY A 79 -17.67 14.48 4.81
CA GLY A 79 -18.67 13.56 5.37
C GLY A 79 -19.42 12.75 4.31
N LYS A 80 -18.86 12.63 3.12
CA LYS A 80 -19.44 11.92 1.97
C LYS A 80 -18.93 10.47 1.83
N ALA A 81 -18.24 9.95 2.86
CA ALA A 81 -17.82 8.55 2.97
C ALA A 81 -18.55 7.89 4.18
N PRO A 82 -19.87 7.67 4.09
CA PRO A 82 -20.67 7.24 5.25
C PRO A 82 -20.39 5.80 5.68
N THR A 83 -19.94 4.95 4.75
CA THR A 83 -19.73 3.52 5.00
C THR A 83 -18.29 3.22 5.45
N LEU A 84 -17.31 3.78 4.78
CA LEU A 84 -15.90 3.42 4.98
C LEU A 84 -15.13 4.46 5.79
N GLY A 85 -15.53 5.74 5.74
CA GLY A 85 -14.73 6.85 6.27
C GLY A 85 -14.29 6.68 7.72
N ALA A 86 -15.22 6.39 8.63
CA ALA A 86 -14.92 6.26 10.06
C ALA A 86 -13.99 5.08 10.39
N GLN A 87 -14.05 4.00 9.60
CA GLN A 87 -13.25 2.80 9.82
C GLN A 87 -11.86 2.93 9.21
N ILE A 88 -11.74 3.60 8.07
CA ILE A 88 -10.51 3.63 7.26
C ILE A 88 -9.62 4.84 7.60
N ALA A 89 -10.21 5.99 7.96
CA ALA A 89 -9.44 7.19 8.27
C ALA A 89 -8.34 7.00 9.33
N PRO A 90 -8.57 6.34 10.47
CA PRO A 90 -7.53 6.11 11.47
C PRO A 90 -6.36 5.28 10.93
N LEU A 91 -6.65 4.30 10.07
CA LEU A 91 -5.63 3.42 9.49
C LEU A 91 -4.81 4.14 8.41
N TRP A 92 -5.44 5.01 7.61
CA TRP A 92 -4.71 5.88 6.70
C TRP A 92 -3.79 6.83 7.45
N LEU A 93 -4.27 7.47 8.52
CA LEU A 93 -3.43 8.32 9.37
C LEU A 93 -2.24 7.58 9.95
N THR A 94 -2.43 6.34 10.42
CA THR A 94 -1.33 5.49 10.90
C THR A 94 -0.32 5.20 9.78
N THR A 95 -0.79 4.86 8.59
CA THR A 95 0.07 4.61 7.43
C THR A 95 0.86 5.86 7.06
N TRP A 96 0.21 7.01 6.95
CA TRP A 96 0.88 8.28 6.63
C TRP A 96 1.89 8.72 7.69
N ALA A 97 1.59 8.45 8.97
CA ALA A 97 2.58 8.68 10.04
C ALA A 97 3.82 7.79 9.85
N CYS A 98 3.63 6.51 9.50
CA CYS A 98 4.73 5.61 9.17
C CYS A 98 5.50 6.08 7.92
N GLU A 99 4.82 6.47 6.85
CA GLU A 99 5.43 6.96 5.62
C GLU A 99 6.22 8.25 5.84
N CYS A 100 5.66 9.23 6.57
CA CYS A 100 6.36 10.46 6.93
C CYS A 100 7.59 10.19 7.80
N ALA A 101 7.46 9.35 8.83
CA ALA A 101 8.58 8.95 9.67
C ALA A 101 9.66 8.19 8.87
N TRP A 102 9.25 7.33 7.94
CA TRP A 102 10.16 6.65 7.03
C TRP A 102 10.95 7.63 6.18
N GLN A 103 10.31 8.63 5.59
CA GLN A 103 11.00 9.69 4.82
C GLN A 103 12.09 10.38 5.65
N LEU A 104 11.74 10.78 6.89
CA LEU A 104 12.67 11.44 7.81
C LEU A 104 13.87 10.56 8.16
N VAL A 105 13.64 9.27 8.38
CA VAL A 105 14.70 8.32 8.75
C VAL A 105 15.52 7.92 7.53
N PHE A 106 14.88 7.55 6.42
CA PHE A 106 15.56 7.03 5.22
C PHE A 106 16.50 8.04 4.59
N ALA A 107 16.13 9.31 4.62
CA ALA A 107 16.97 10.42 4.15
C ALA A 107 18.24 10.65 4.98
N GLN A 108 18.38 10.00 6.16
CA GLN A 108 19.60 10.04 6.96
C GLN A 108 20.62 8.96 6.55
N ALA A 109 20.37 8.20 5.48
CA ALA A 109 21.31 7.21 4.99
C ALA A 109 22.69 7.86 4.72
N PRO A 110 23.79 7.27 5.19
CA PRO A 110 25.11 7.87 5.02
C PRO A 110 25.51 7.95 3.54
N LEU A 111 25.57 9.16 2.99
CA LEU A 111 25.98 9.45 1.62
C LEU A 111 27.10 10.46 1.59
N GLU A 112 28.03 10.30 0.65
CA GLU A 112 29.05 11.28 0.29
C GLU A 112 29.18 11.30 -1.23
N ASP A 113 28.98 12.46 -1.83
CA ASP A 113 28.97 12.64 -3.29
C ASP A 113 28.03 11.64 -4.02
N GLY A 114 26.85 11.37 -3.46
CA GLY A 114 25.86 10.45 -4.01
C GLY A 114 26.22 8.97 -3.88
N LYS A 115 27.26 8.61 -3.12
CA LYS A 115 27.71 7.24 -2.89
C LYS A 115 27.48 6.79 -1.46
N ALA A 116 27.20 5.51 -1.30
CA ALA A 116 27.07 4.89 0.02
C ALA A 116 28.35 4.99 0.82
N THR A 117 28.26 5.49 2.04
CA THR A 117 29.38 5.61 2.99
C THR A 117 28.98 5.09 4.38
N GLY A 118 29.81 5.39 5.37
CA GLY A 118 29.53 5.08 6.76
C GLY A 118 29.75 3.62 7.14
N THR A 119 29.77 3.40 8.44
CA THR A 119 29.93 2.08 9.06
C THR A 119 28.62 1.26 8.96
N THR A 120 28.73 -0.06 9.15
CA THR A 120 27.54 -0.93 9.23
C THR A 120 26.58 -0.46 10.33
N ALA A 121 27.09 -0.02 11.48
CA ALA A 121 26.22 0.48 12.57
C ALA A 121 25.42 1.73 12.14
N GLN A 122 26.04 2.68 11.42
CA GLN A 122 25.36 3.86 10.92
C GLN A 122 24.27 3.49 9.87
N LYS A 123 24.56 2.57 8.97
CA LYS A 123 23.60 2.06 7.99
C LYS A 123 22.42 1.37 8.67
N LEU A 124 22.68 0.51 9.66
CA LEU A 124 21.62 -0.19 10.40
C LEU A 124 20.77 0.75 11.24
N ALA A 125 21.36 1.82 11.79
CA ALA A 125 20.61 2.85 12.52
C ALA A 125 19.54 3.54 11.66
N VAL A 126 19.70 3.52 10.32
CA VAL A 126 18.73 4.03 9.34
C VAL A 126 17.83 2.90 8.79
N PHE A 127 18.41 1.81 8.31
CA PHE A 127 17.65 0.81 7.55
C PHE A 127 16.75 -0.06 8.42
N VAL A 128 17.13 -0.35 9.68
CA VAL A 128 16.28 -1.12 10.58
C VAL A 128 14.99 -0.39 10.94
N PRO A 129 15.03 0.85 11.46
CA PRO A 129 13.78 1.58 11.70
C PRO A 129 13.00 1.85 10.41
N SER A 130 13.67 2.14 9.28
CA SER A 130 13.01 2.29 7.98
C SER A 130 12.20 1.06 7.59
N PHE A 131 12.78 -0.14 7.75
CA PHE A 131 12.07 -1.40 7.49
C PHE A 131 10.82 -1.55 8.37
N PHE A 132 10.92 -1.30 9.68
CA PHE A 132 9.78 -1.42 10.59
C PHE A 132 8.69 -0.39 10.33
N LEU A 133 9.04 0.81 9.90
CA LEU A 133 8.08 1.84 9.51
C LEU A 133 7.30 1.43 8.26
N LEU A 134 7.99 0.93 7.22
CA LEU A 134 7.33 0.39 6.04
C LEU A 134 6.43 -0.81 6.37
N ALA A 135 6.89 -1.73 7.19
CA ALA A 135 6.12 -2.89 7.65
C ALA A 135 4.89 -2.46 8.47
N GLY A 136 5.02 -1.44 9.32
CA GLY A 136 3.90 -0.86 10.08
C GLY A 136 2.84 -0.22 9.17
N GLY A 137 3.27 0.57 8.19
CA GLY A 137 2.39 1.14 7.17
C GLY A 137 1.69 0.05 6.35
N PHE A 138 2.42 -0.97 5.92
CA PHE A 138 1.87 -2.15 5.22
C PHE A 138 0.81 -2.86 6.07
N ALA A 139 1.12 -3.18 7.32
CA ALA A 139 0.18 -3.84 8.23
C ALA A 139 -1.10 -3.02 8.44
N SER A 140 -0.97 -1.69 8.55
CA SER A 140 -2.10 -0.77 8.66
C SER A 140 -2.98 -0.80 7.40
N MET A 141 -2.39 -0.79 6.20
CA MET A 141 -3.13 -0.87 4.94
C MET A 141 -3.80 -2.24 4.73
N ILE A 142 -3.16 -3.35 5.12
CA ILE A 142 -3.79 -4.68 5.11
C ILE A 142 -4.99 -4.71 6.06
N LYS A 143 -4.84 -4.12 7.25
CA LYS A 143 -5.96 -3.98 8.20
C LYS A 143 -7.09 -3.15 7.61
N ALA A 144 -6.79 -2.02 6.97
CA ALA A 144 -7.77 -1.20 6.26
C ALA A 144 -8.52 -2.01 5.19
N GLY A 145 -7.79 -2.71 4.31
CA GLY A 145 -8.36 -3.60 3.30
C GLY A 145 -9.25 -4.69 3.91
N SER A 146 -8.89 -5.23 5.08
CA SER A 146 -9.69 -6.23 5.78
C SER A 146 -11.01 -5.72 6.33
N LEU A 147 -11.14 -4.41 6.56
CA LEU A 147 -12.36 -3.78 7.04
C LEU A 147 -13.28 -3.30 5.90
N ILE A 148 -12.73 -3.06 4.71
CA ILE A 148 -13.52 -2.63 3.54
C ILE A 148 -14.50 -3.73 3.14
N LYS A 149 -15.79 -3.41 3.19
CA LYS A 149 -16.88 -4.24 2.67
C LYS A 149 -17.94 -3.33 2.07
N GLY A 150 -18.22 -3.52 0.78
CA GLY A 150 -19.20 -2.68 0.08
C GLY A 150 -18.71 -1.23 -0.02
N GLY A 151 -19.63 -0.30 0.17
CA GLY A 151 -19.41 1.14 0.02
C GLY A 151 -20.08 1.70 -1.24
N THR A 152 -20.19 3.03 -1.31
CA THR A 152 -20.65 3.74 -2.51
C THR A 152 -19.61 3.62 -3.65
N ALA A 153 -20.00 3.92 -4.89
CA ALA A 153 -19.06 3.95 -6.01
C ALA A 153 -17.91 4.94 -5.78
N ALA A 154 -18.18 6.07 -5.13
CA ALA A 154 -17.16 7.05 -4.77
C ALA A 154 -16.19 6.47 -3.71
N GLU A 155 -16.68 5.79 -2.68
CA GLU A 155 -15.83 5.14 -1.68
C GLU A 155 -15.02 3.98 -2.31
N ALA A 156 -15.61 3.22 -3.22
CA ALA A 156 -14.89 2.18 -3.94
C ALA A 156 -13.69 2.75 -4.74
N LEU A 157 -13.90 3.85 -5.46
CA LEU A 157 -12.86 4.48 -6.28
C LEU A 157 -11.84 5.26 -5.44
N LEU A 158 -12.30 6.02 -4.41
CA LEU A 158 -11.48 7.02 -3.72
C LEU A 158 -11.00 6.55 -2.33
N VAL A 159 -11.50 5.42 -1.82
CA VAL A 159 -11.05 4.85 -0.56
C VAL A 159 -10.53 3.42 -0.76
N ALA A 160 -11.32 2.53 -1.36
CA ALA A 160 -10.91 1.13 -1.50
C ALA A 160 -9.77 0.95 -2.51
N LEU A 161 -9.85 1.56 -3.70
CA LEU A 161 -8.82 1.46 -4.73
C LEU A 161 -7.44 1.94 -4.23
N PRO A 162 -7.27 3.17 -3.70
CA PRO A 162 -5.97 3.62 -3.21
C PRO A 162 -5.49 2.83 -2.00
N THR A 163 -6.37 2.30 -1.15
CA THR A 163 -5.97 1.38 -0.07
C THR A 163 -5.31 0.12 -0.65
N GLY A 164 -5.87 -0.46 -1.71
CA GLY A 164 -5.29 -1.63 -2.40
C GLY A 164 -3.95 -1.31 -3.05
N ILE A 165 -3.86 -0.20 -3.78
CA ILE A 165 -2.63 0.23 -4.45
C ILE A 165 -1.52 0.45 -3.42
N ASN A 166 -1.79 1.22 -2.35
CA ASN A 166 -0.78 1.53 -1.35
C ASN A 166 -0.38 0.30 -0.53
N ALA A 167 -1.31 -0.59 -0.19
CA ALA A 167 -0.99 -1.85 0.48
C ALA A 167 0.01 -2.71 -0.31
N ALA A 168 -0.21 -2.89 -1.62
CA ALA A 168 0.69 -3.67 -2.47
C ALA A 168 2.05 -2.98 -2.65
N TRP A 169 2.05 -1.66 -2.80
CA TRP A 169 3.30 -0.89 -2.91
C TRP A 169 4.13 -0.97 -1.64
N LEU A 170 3.51 -0.84 -0.46
CA LEU A 170 4.19 -0.99 0.83
C LEU A 170 4.68 -2.42 1.07
N ALA A 171 4.01 -3.46 0.54
CA ALA A 171 4.53 -4.82 0.57
C ALA A 171 5.86 -4.94 -0.18
N ALA A 172 5.94 -4.39 -1.40
CA ALA A 172 7.17 -4.34 -2.19
C ALA A 172 8.26 -3.52 -1.51
N ALA A 173 7.92 -2.32 -1.01
CA ALA A 173 8.85 -1.45 -0.30
C ALA A 173 9.40 -2.09 1.00
N THR A 174 8.55 -2.82 1.73
CA THR A 174 8.97 -3.59 2.91
C THR A 174 9.98 -4.68 2.53
N GLY A 175 9.77 -5.36 1.40
CA GLY A 175 10.73 -6.35 0.87
C GLY A 175 12.09 -5.73 0.55
N ILE A 176 12.12 -4.55 -0.09
CA ILE A 176 13.35 -3.80 -0.36
C ILE A 176 14.02 -3.41 0.97
N GLY A 177 13.26 -2.87 1.93
CA GLY A 177 13.75 -2.50 3.25
C GLY A 177 14.37 -3.68 4.01
N PHE A 178 13.75 -4.87 3.94
CA PHE A 178 14.31 -6.10 4.49
C PHE A 178 15.67 -6.44 3.85
N THR A 179 15.78 -6.33 2.52
CA THR A 179 17.03 -6.65 1.81
C THR A 179 18.15 -5.67 2.17
N LEU A 180 17.86 -4.38 2.36
CA LEU A 180 18.81 -3.39 2.85
C LEU A 180 19.37 -3.76 4.24
N VAL A 181 18.53 -4.24 5.15
CA VAL A 181 18.96 -4.74 6.46
C VAL A 181 19.80 -6.01 6.29
N ALA A 182 19.33 -6.96 5.48
CA ALA A 182 20.00 -8.24 5.28
C ALA A 182 21.42 -8.08 4.69
N GLN A 183 21.62 -7.17 3.75
CA GLN A 183 22.95 -6.87 3.18
C GLN A 183 23.98 -6.48 4.25
N ASN A 184 23.54 -5.88 5.34
CA ASN A 184 24.40 -5.37 6.40
C ASN A 184 24.49 -6.30 7.62
N THR A 185 23.62 -7.33 7.75
CA THR A 185 23.55 -8.22 8.90
C THR A 185 23.75 -9.70 8.57
N ALA A 186 23.21 -10.13 7.44
CA ALA A 186 23.17 -11.53 7.02
C ALA A 186 23.32 -11.62 5.49
N PRO A 187 24.53 -11.45 4.93
CA PRO A 187 24.76 -11.40 3.47
C PRO A 187 24.19 -12.60 2.71
N ALA A 188 24.07 -13.77 3.34
CA ALA A 188 23.45 -14.96 2.76
C ALA A 188 21.95 -14.76 2.42
N LEU A 189 21.28 -13.82 3.10
CA LEU A 189 19.89 -13.43 2.82
C LEU A 189 19.77 -12.28 1.79
N ALA A 190 20.89 -11.79 1.27
CA ALA A 190 20.96 -10.73 0.27
C ALA A 190 21.52 -11.23 -1.08
N THR A 191 21.52 -12.55 -1.31
CA THR A 191 21.93 -13.14 -2.60
C THR A 191 20.82 -12.98 -3.66
N PRO A 192 21.12 -13.10 -4.96
CA PRO A 192 20.11 -13.09 -6.01
C PRO A 192 18.98 -14.10 -5.79
N GLU A 193 19.31 -15.31 -5.32
CA GLU A 193 18.35 -16.38 -5.04
C GLU A 193 17.45 -16.01 -3.84
N ALA A 194 18.04 -15.46 -2.79
CA ALA A 194 17.26 -14.97 -1.64
C ALA A 194 16.32 -13.82 -2.05
N GLY A 195 16.77 -12.91 -2.92
CA GLY A 195 15.93 -11.87 -3.50
C GLY A 195 14.76 -12.45 -4.33
N ALA A 196 15.04 -13.49 -5.12
CA ALA A 196 14.02 -14.20 -5.90
C ALA A 196 13.00 -14.90 -5.01
N VAL A 197 13.43 -15.54 -3.91
CA VAL A 197 12.55 -16.18 -2.92
C VAL A 197 11.68 -15.13 -2.20
N LEU A 198 12.27 -14.02 -1.79
CA LEU A 198 11.53 -12.90 -1.17
C LEU A 198 10.45 -12.35 -2.11
N LEU A 199 10.81 -12.07 -3.37
CA LEU A 199 9.85 -11.60 -4.37
C LEU A 199 8.77 -12.66 -4.64
N GLY A 200 9.14 -13.93 -4.73
CA GLY A 200 8.20 -15.06 -4.82
C GLY A 200 7.19 -15.07 -3.67
N GLY A 201 7.64 -14.78 -2.45
CA GLY A 201 6.78 -14.62 -1.28
C GLY A 201 5.80 -13.45 -1.41
N VAL A 202 6.24 -12.31 -1.91
CA VAL A 202 5.37 -11.15 -2.19
C VAL A 202 4.33 -11.49 -3.26
N VAL A 203 4.72 -12.15 -4.33
CA VAL A 203 3.82 -12.63 -5.41
C VAL A 203 2.80 -13.63 -4.86
N ALA A 204 3.22 -14.62 -4.08
CA ALA A 204 2.33 -15.59 -3.45
C ALA A 204 1.32 -14.91 -2.51
N GLY A 205 1.80 -13.96 -1.70
CA GLY A 205 0.95 -13.10 -0.87
C GLY A 205 -0.08 -12.33 -1.68
N ALA A 206 0.30 -11.79 -2.84
CA ALA A 206 -0.61 -11.09 -3.74
C ALA A 206 -1.64 -12.05 -4.37
N CYS A 207 -1.24 -13.25 -4.78
CA CYS A 207 -2.16 -14.27 -5.30
C CYS A 207 -3.21 -14.70 -4.26
N TYR A 208 -2.90 -14.61 -2.97
CA TYR A 208 -3.86 -14.82 -1.87
C TYR A 208 -4.70 -13.56 -1.59
N ALA A 209 -4.07 -12.39 -1.53
CA ALA A 209 -4.73 -11.14 -1.17
C ALA A 209 -5.73 -10.67 -2.22
N VAL A 210 -5.38 -10.76 -3.52
CA VAL A 210 -6.22 -10.27 -4.62
C VAL A 210 -7.62 -10.91 -4.62
N PRO A 211 -7.81 -12.24 -4.66
CA PRO A 211 -9.14 -12.82 -4.62
C PRO A 211 -9.89 -12.53 -3.32
N THR A 212 -9.17 -12.47 -2.19
CA THR A 212 -9.74 -12.11 -0.89
C THR A 212 -10.30 -10.69 -0.90
N PHE A 213 -9.54 -9.74 -1.44
CA PHE A 213 -9.94 -8.34 -1.55
C PHE A 213 -11.00 -8.10 -2.61
N LEU A 214 -10.93 -8.80 -3.76
CA LEU A 214 -11.98 -8.76 -4.78
C LEU A 214 -13.33 -9.23 -4.23
N GLY A 215 -13.34 -10.23 -3.34
CA GLY A 215 -14.55 -10.67 -2.64
C GLY A 215 -15.14 -9.61 -1.68
N ARG A 216 -14.36 -8.60 -1.30
CA ARG A 216 -14.79 -7.48 -0.43
C ARG A 216 -15.17 -6.24 -1.22
N SER A 217 -14.30 -5.84 -2.14
CA SER A 217 -14.46 -4.69 -3.05
C SER A 217 -13.63 -4.95 -4.31
N ALA A 218 -14.27 -4.86 -5.48
CA ALA A 218 -13.57 -5.02 -6.75
C ALA A 218 -12.42 -3.99 -6.89
N ALA A 219 -12.66 -2.75 -6.49
CA ALA A 219 -11.67 -1.68 -6.55
C ALA A 219 -10.45 -1.97 -5.67
N LEU A 220 -10.67 -2.48 -4.44
CA LEU A 220 -9.58 -2.85 -3.52
C LEU A 220 -8.68 -3.94 -4.12
N GLY A 221 -9.27 -5.04 -4.60
CA GLY A 221 -8.50 -6.16 -5.16
C GLY A 221 -7.80 -5.79 -6.46
N LEU A 222 -8.45 -5.02 -7.35
CA LEU A 222 -7.83 -4.50 -8.58
C LEU A 222 -6.66 -3.57 -8.27
N GLY A 223 -6.82 -2.67 -7.29
CA GLY A 223 -5.74 -1.79 -6.86
C GLY A 223 -4.53 -2.57 -6.36
N TYR A 224 -4.75 -3.58 -5.53
CA TYR A 224 -3.67 -4.43 -5.01
C TYR A 224 -2.96 -5.20 -6.15
N GLY A 225 -3.73 -5.85 -7.02
CA GLY A 225 -3.19 -6.60 -8.15
C GLY A 225 -2.40 -5.73 -9.13
N ALA A 226 -2.96 -4.57 -9.51
CA ALA A 226 -2.31 -3.64 -10.43
C ALA A 226 -0.98 -3.10 -9.88
N ALA A 227 -0.94 -2.72 -8.60
CA ALA A 227 0.29 -2.23 -7.98
C ALA A 227 1.35 -3.34 -7.82
N THR A 228 0.94 -4.58 -7.55
CA THR A 228 1.87 -5.72 -7.55
C THR A 228 2.45 -5.95 -8.95
N CYS A 229 1.62 -5.95 -10.00
CA CYS A 229 2.09 -6.06 -11.40
C CYS A 229 3.03 -4.90 -11.77
N TRP A 230 2.74 -3.68 -11.31
CA TRP A 230 3.60 -2.53 -11.52
C TRP A 230 4.97 -2.69 -10.85
N ALA A 231 5.01 -3.15 -9.59
CA ALA A 231 6.27 -3.44 -8.89
C ALA A 231 7.09 -4.52 -9.61
N CYS A 232 6.45 -5.62 -10.04
CA CYS A 232 7.08 -6.66 -10.84
C CYS A 232 7.63 -6.11 -12.16
N PHE A 233 6.84 -5.30 -12.89
CA PHE A 233 7.31 -4.62 -14.11
C PHE A 233 8.54 -3.78 -13.84
N GLY A 234 8.56 -2.99 -12.76
CA GLY A 234 9.72 -2.18 -12.40
C GLY A 234 10.98 -2.99 -12.15
N MET A 235 10.87 -4.16 -11.54
CA MET A 235 12.01 -5.07 -11.33
C MET A 235 12.56 -5.66 -12.63
N THR A 236 11.71 -5.88 -13.64
CA THR A 236 12.19 -6.34 -14.97
C THR A 236 12.99 -5.26 -15.73
N LYS A 237 12.77 -3.98 -15.40
CA LYS A 237 13.41 -2.81 -16.03
C LYS A 237 14.61 -2.27 -15.25
N GLY A 238 14.80 -2.70 -14.00
CA GLY A 238 15.94 -2.33 -13.15
C GLY A 238 17.18 -3.19 -13.40
N ASP A 239 18.18 -3.01 -12.58
CA ASP A 239 19.45 -3.75 -12.61
C ASP A 239 19.41 -5.04 -11.78
N SER A 240 18.21 -5.52 -11.45
CA SER A 240 18.01 -6.77 -10.72
C SER A 240 18.67 -7.96 -11.46
N PRO A 241 19.19 -8.96 -10.73
CA PRO A 241 19.72 -10.20 -11.30
C PRO A 241 18.67 -10.95 -12.13
N GLN A 242 19.12 -11.75 -13.13
CA GLN A 242 18.20 -12.44 -14.05
C GLN A 242 17.17 -13.32 -13.34
N VAL A 243 17.58 -14.07 -12.32
CA VAL A 243 16.65 -14.91 -11.52
C VAL A 243 15.54 -14.09 -10.86
N VAL A 244 15.82 -12.86 -10.41
CA VAL A 244 14.81 -11.94 -9.85
C VAL A 244 13.90 -11.40 -10.96
N LYS A 245 14.46 -11.03 -12.11
CA LYS A 245 13.70 -10.60 -13.30
C LYS A 245 12.76 -11.70 -13.81
N ASP A 246 13.18 -12.95 -13.77
CA ASP A 246 12.35 -14.09 -14.18
C ASP A 246 11.17 -14.25 -13.20
N VAL A 247 11.42 -14.23 -11.89
CA VAL A 247 10.36 -14.28 -10.87
C VAL A 247 9.42 -13.08 -11.00
N ALA A 248 9.94 -11.88 -11.26
CA ALA A 248 9.13 -10.69 -11.49
C ALA A 248 8.22 -10.83 -12.71
N THR A 249 8.79 -11.35 -13.83
CA THR A 249 8.05 -11.52 -15.09
C THR A 249 6.91 -12.53 -14.93
N TYR A 250 7.22 -13.74 -14.48
CA TYR A 250 6.19 -14.79 -14.32
C TYR A 250 5.26 -14.51 -13.15
N GLY A 251 5.76 -13.90 -12.08
CA GLY A 251 4.97 -13.46 -10.94
C GLY A 251 3.95 -12.39 -11.32
N GLY A 252 4.35 -11.40 -12.11
CA GLY A 252 3.45 -10.38 -12.63
C GLY A 252 2.33 -10.97 -13.50
N TYR A 253 2.67 -11.90 -14.41
CA TYR A 253 1.66 -12.62 -15.20
C TYR A 253 0.72 -13.46 -14.33
N LEU A 254 1.26 -14.15 -13.33
CA LEU A 254 0.45 -14.96 -12.42
C LEU A 254 -0.56 -14.09 -11.65
N VAL A 255 -0.14 -12.96 -11.10
CA VAL A 255 -1.04 -12.02 -10.39
C VAL A 255 -2.10 -11.47 -11.34
N ALA A 256 -1.75 -11.13 -12.58
CA ALA A 256 -2.72 -10.66 -13.58
C ALA A 256 -3.77 -11.74 -13.91
N VAL A 257 -3.33 -12.99 -14.12
CA VAL A 257 -4.24 -14.13 -14.38
C VAL A 257 -5.14 -14.41 -13.17
N VAL A 258 -4.60 -14.41 -11.96
CA VAL A 258 -5.37 -14.59 -10.71
C VAL A 258 -6.40 -13.48 -10.56
N SER A 259 -6.03 -12.23 -10.86
CA SER A 259 -6.93 -11.08 -10.82
C SER A 259 -8.09 -11.23 -11.82
N ALA A 260 -7.79 -11.59 -13.06
CA ALA A 260 -8.79 -11.83 -14.10
C ALA A 260 -9.73 -13.00 -13.74
N ALA A 261 -9.17 -14.12 -13.32
CA ALA A 261 -9.94 -15.31 -12.92
C ALA A 261 -10.87 -15.02 -11.72
N ALA A 262 -10.38 -14.24 -10.75
CA ALA A 262 -11.19 -13.86 -9.59
C ALA A 262 -12.32 -12.88 -9.93
N LEU A 263 -12.13 -12.00 -10.91
CA LEU A 263 -13.19 -11.12 -11.43
C LEU A 263 -14.29 -11.88 -12.17
N MET A 264 -13.94 -12.97 -12.85
CA MET A 264 -14.89 -13.80 -13.60
C MET A 264 -15.71 -14.76 -12.73
N ARG A 265 -15.37 -14.91 -11.44
CA ARG A 265 -16.14 -15.75 -10.52
C ARG A 265 -17.54 -15.21 -10.32
N PRO A 266 -18.61 -16.05 -10.45
CA PRO A 266 -19.96 -15.64 -10.12
C PRO A 266 -20.00 -15.12 -8.67
N ARG A 267 -20.53 -13.93 -8.46
CA ARG A 267 -20.78 -13.44 -7.11
C ARG A 267 -21.99 -14.17 -6.55
N PRO A 268 -21.97 -14.63 -5.28
CA PRO A 268 -23.16 -15.16 -4.66
C PRO A 268 -24.28 -14.12 -4.72
N PRO A 269 -25.52 -14.51 -4.98
CA PRO A 269 -26.65 -13.58 -4.96
C PRO A 269 -26.70 -12.89 -3.59
N PRO A 270 -27.16 -11.62 -3.53
CA PRO A 270 -27.38 -10.96 -2.26
C PRO A 270 -28.29 -11.81 -1.37
N PRO A 271 -28.07 -11.84 -0.04
CA PRO A 271 -28.92 -12.57 0.89
C PRO A 271 -30.39 -12.20 0.65
N ALA A 272 -31.27 -13.18 0.62
CA ALA A 272 -32.71 -13.01 0.38
C ALA A 272 -33.45 -12.23 1.49
N ASP A 273 -32.75 -11.84 2.53
CA ASP A 273 -33.31 -11.15 3.72
C ASP A 273 -33.90 -9.76 3.44
N GLY A 274 -33.67 -9.21 2.25
CA GLY A 274 -34.28 -7.93 1.83
C GLY A 274 -35.69 -8.02 1.23
N LEU A 275 -36.18 -9.21 0.90
CA LEU A 275 -37.48 -9.39 0.23
C LEU A 275 -38.65 -9.68 1.17
N LEU A 276 -38.40 -9.87 2.47
CA LEU A 276 -39.47 -10.17 3.44
C LEU A 276 -39.92 -8.97 4.30
N ALA A 277 -39.43 -7.76 4.04
CA ALA A 277 -39.74 -6.57 4.85
C ALA A 277 -40.93 -5.72 4.36
N GLU A 278 -41.60 -6.11 3.28
CA GLU A 278 -42.85 -5.45 2.84
C GLU A 278 -44.03 -6.40 2.86
N ALA A 279 -44.39 -6.88 4.05
CA ALA A 279 -45.75 -7.37 4.24
C ALA A 279 -46.71 -6.14 4.33
N PRO A 280 -47.73 -6.05 3.45
CA PRO A 280 -48.65 -4.92 3.52
C PRO A 280 -49.37 -4.93 4.87
N LYS A 281 -49.28 -3.82 5.62
CA LYS A 281 -50.13 -3.56 6.77
C LYS A 281 -51.57 -3.68 6.31
N ARG A 282 -52.22 -4.80 6.63
CA ARG A 282 -53.69 -4.93 6.51
C ARG A 282 -54.30 -3.85 7.40
N GLY A 283 -54.95 -2.91 6.75
CA GLY A 283 -55.82 -1.96 7.43
C GLY A 283 -56.91 -2.71 8.20
N GLY A 284 -56.89 -2.56 9.48
CA GLY A 284 -58.05 -2.91 10.34
C GLY A 284 -58.94 -1.68 10.44
N SER A 285 -60.04 -1.70 9.71
CA SER A 285 -61.21 -0.88 10.02
C SER A 285 -61.92 -1.51 11.21
N VAL A 286 -62.12 -0.79 12.28
CA VAL A 286 -63.42 -0.54 12.95
C VAL A 286 -63.22 0.62 13.93
#